data_bfdfe7f68c16f1a6edadd803e1a0b67e
#
_entry.id   bfdfe7f68c16f1a6edadd803e1a0b67e
#
_cell.length_a   1.000
_cell.length_b   1.000
_cell.length_c   1.000
_cell.angle_alpha   90.00
_cell.angle_beta   90.00
_cell.angle_gamma   90.00
#
_symmetry.space_group_name_H-M   'P 1'
#
loop_
_entity.id
_entity.type
_entity.pdbx_description
1 polymer ?
#
loop_
_entity_poly.entity_id
_entity_poly.type
_entity_poly.pdbx_seq_one_letter_code
_entity_poly.pdbx_strand_id
1 'polypeptide(L)'
;MRPARQKILNTVRWIKETTPCGDCKIFYPYYMIQFDHVRGQKVDKINRMVYTSSLETVMAEIAKCDIVCANCHHERTYKRQEANKNGSS
;
A
#
# COMPACT_ATOMS: atom_id res chain seq x y z
N MET A 1 20.78 -0.06 -16.50
CA MET A 1 19.51 -0.75 -16.77
C MET A 1 19.23 -1.77 -15.70
N ARG A 2 18.03 -1.81 -15.21
CA ARG A 2 17.65 -2.72 -14.11
C ARG A 2 16.39 -3.50 -14.51
N PRO A 3 16.54 -4.62 -15.24
CA PRO A 3 15.36 -5.41 -15.62
C PRO A 3 14.53 -5.83 -14.40
N ALA A 4 15.21 -6.13 -13.28
CA ALA A 4 14.53 -6.54 -12.06
C ALA A 4 13.65 -5.43 -11.51
N ARG A 5 14.12 -4.19 -11.56
CA ARG A 5 13.35 -3.05 -11.08
C ARG A 5 12.09 -2.84 -11.91
N GLN A 6 12.23 -2.92 -13.24
CA GLN A 6 11.08 -2.75 -14.12
C GLN A 6 10.05 -3.84 -13.88
N LYS A 7 10.51 -5.07 -13.64
CA LYS A 7 9.62 -6.18 -13.34
C LYS A 7 8.87 -5.92 -12.02
N ILE A 8 9.57 -5.41 -11.01
CA ILE A 8 8.96 -5.10 -9.72
C ILE A 8 7.91 -4.00 -9.88
N LEU A 9 8.24 -2.94 -10.62
CA LEU A 9 7.29 -1.86 -10.89
C LEU A 9 6.04 -2.39 -11.59
N ASN A 10 6.24 -3.22 -12.61
CA ASN A 10 5.12 -3.78 -13.36
C ASN A 10 4.26 -4.67 -12.48
N THR A 11 4.88 -5.46 -11.61
CA THR A 11 4.15 -6.35 -10.71
C THR A 11 3.33 -5.55 -9.71
N VAL A 12 3.90 -4.51 -9.12
CA VAL A 12 3.19 -3.67 -8.16
C VAL A 12 2.01 -2.96 -8.83
N ARG A 13 2.20 -2.43 -10.05
CA ARG A 13 1.11 -1.84 -10.82
C ARG A 13 0.00 -2.83 -11.09
N TRP A 14 0.39 -4.03 -11.52
CA TRP A 14 -0.57 -5.08 -11.83
C TRP A 14 -1.43 -5.40 -10.61
N ILE A 15 -0.79 -5.51 -9.45
CA ILE A 15 -1.51 -5.77 -8.20
C ILE A 15 -2.53 -4.65 -7.95
N LYS A 16 -2.10 -3.40 -8.10
CA LYS A 16 -2.97 -2.25 -7.86
C LYS A 16 -4.16 -2.20 -8.82
N GLU A 17 -3.93 -2.59 -10.07
CA GLU A 17 -4.98 -2.52 -11.10
C GLU A 17 -5.94 -3.69 -11.06
N THR A 18 -5.51 -4.83 -10.50
CA THR A 18 -6.33 -6.03 -10.48
C THR A 18 -6.98 -6.29 -9.12
N THR A 19 -6.71 -5.43 -8.13
CA THR A 19 -7.27 -5.59 -6.79
C THR A 19 -8.15 -4.38 -6.48
N PRO A 20 -9.43 -4.61 -6.14
CA PRO A 20 -10.30 -3.50 -5.76
C PRO A 20 -9.91 -2.96 -4.39
N CYS A 21 -10.30 -1.71 -4.13
CA CYS A 21 -10.12 -1.12 -2.81
C CYS A 21 -10.75 -2.04 -1.74
N GLY A 22 -10.01 -2.33 -0.69
CA GLY A 22 -10.49 -3.21 0.37
C GLY A 22 -11.69 -2.65 1.13
N ASP A 23 -11.84 -1.34 1.13
CA ASP A 23 -12.93 -0.69 1.89
C ASP A 23 -14.17 -0.42 1.04
N CYS A 24 -14.02 0.25 -0.11
CA CYS A 24 -15.18 0.60 -0.94
C CYS A 24 -15.44 -0.39 -2.08
N LYS A 25 -14.54 -1.34 -2.30
CA LYS A 25 -14.70 -2.43 -3.26
C LYS A 25 -14.74 -1.99 -4.72
N ILE A 26 -14.24 -0.80 -5.02
CA ILE A 26 -14.21 -0.27 -6.37
C ILE A 26 -12.81 -0.45 -6.94
N PHE A 27 -12.73 -0.79 -8.23
CA PHE A 27 -11.46 -0.85 -8.95
C PHE A 27 -11.06 0.56 -9.39
N TYR A 28 -9.77 0.86 -9.26
CA TYR A 28 -9.22 2.15 -9.64
C TYR A 28 -7.96 1.97 -10.46
N PRO A 29 -7.57 2.98 -11.24
CA PRO A 29 -6.23 2.98 -11.87
C PRO A 29 -5.15 2.86 -10.79
N TYR A 30 -4.00 2.31 -11.16
CA TYR A 30 -2.94 2.02 -10.18
C TYR A 30 -2.53 3.25 -9.37
N TYR A 31 -2.56 4.43 -9.97
CA TYR A 31 -2.11 5.65 -9.28
C TYR A 31 -3.09 6.14 -8.22
N MET A 32 -4.29 5.57 -8.19
CA MET A 32 -5.30 5.88 -7.17
C MET A 32 -5.29 4.87 -6.03
N ILE A 33 -4.51 3.79 -6.14
CA ILE A 33 -4.47 2.71 -5.15
C ILE A 33 -3.22 2.86 -4.31
N GLN A 34 -3.38 2.66 -3.01
CA GLN A 34 -2.30 2.82 -2.04
C GLN A 34 -2.22 1.60 -1.14
N PHE A 35 -1.06 1.43 -0.51
CA PHE A 35 -0.82 0.35 0.44
C PHE A 35 -0.87 0.93 1.86
N ASP A 36 -1.77 0.41 2.68
CA ASP A 36 -1.92 0.81 4.06
C ASP A 36 -1.36 -0.27 4.97
N HIS A 37 -0.23 -0.02 5.60
CA HIS A 37 0.42 -1.00 6.49
C HIS A 37 -0.44 -1.20 7.73
N VAL A 38 -0.96 -2.41 7.91
CA VAL A 38 -1.89 -2.71 9.00
C VAL A 38 -1.46 -3.93 9.82
N ARG A 39 -0.47 -4.69 9.36
CA ARG A 39 0.00 -5.91 10.01
C ARG A 39 1.51 -5.91 10.13
N GLY A 40 2.01 -6.47 11.22
CA GLY A 40 3.44 -6.59 11.41
C GLY A 40 4.10 -5.24 11.55
N GLN A 41 5.40 -5.20 11.34
CA GLN A 41 6.18 -4.00 11.46
C GLN A 41 6.56 -3.48 10.08
N LYS A 42 6.24 -2.21 9.84
CA LYS A 42 6.60 -1.56 8.59
C LYS A 42 8.12 -1.41 8.49
N VAL A 43 8.69 -1.94 7.41
CA VAL A 43 10.12 -1.79 7.15
C VAL A 43 10.39 -0.50 6.39
N ASP A 44 9.58 -0.24 5.34
CA ASP A 44 9.75 0.96 4.51
C ASP A 44 8.51 1.13 3.66
N LYS A 45 8.46 2.25 2.94
CA LYS A 45 7.38 2.50 1.97
C LYS A 45 7.57 1.60 0.75
N ILE A 46 6.48 1.03 0.27
CA ILE A 46 6.51 0.17 -0.90
C ILE A 46 7.12 0.89 -2.10
N ASN A 47 6.74 2.14 -2.33
CA ASN A 47 7.27 2.92 -3.46
C ASN A 47 8.79 3.04 -3.43
N ARG A 48 9.36 3.12 -2.25
CA ARG A 48 10.81 3.20 -2.11
C ARG A 48 11.45 1.83 -2.30
N MET A 49 10.84 0.79 -1.74
CA MET A 49 11.39 -0.57 -1.78
C MET A 49 11.47 -1.11 -3.21
N VAL A 50 10.62 -0.62 -4.10
CA VAL A 50 10.68 -1.00 -5.51
C VAL A 50 12.07 -0.69 -6.09
N TYR A 51 12.72 0.33 -5.59
CA TYR A 51 14.05 0.75 -6.09
C TYR A 51 15.21 0.19 -5.28
N THR A 52 14.96 -0.34 -4.09
CA THR A 52 16.04 -0.71 -3.18
C THR A 52 16.00 -2.18 -2.75
N SER A 53 14.93 -2.90 -3.06
CA SER A 53 14.73 -4.25 -2.55
C SER A 53 14.40 -5.22 -3.68
N SER A 54 14.47 -6.51 -3.39
CA SER A 54 14.08 -7.56 -4.33
C SER A 54 12.57 -7.68 -4.39
N LEU A 55 12.09 -8.33 -5.45
CA LEU A 55 10.66 -8.57 -5.60
C LEU A 55 10.10 -9.35 -4.40
N GLU A 56 10.83 -10.34 -3.93
CA GLU A 56 10.39 -11.15 -2.79
C GLU A 56 10.21 -10.28 -1.55
N THR A 57 11.16 -9.37 -1.31
CA THR A 57 11.10 -8.47 -0.18
C THR A 57 9.93 -7.51 -0.30
N VAL A 58 9.71 -6.98 -1.50
CA VAL A 58 8.59 -6.09 -1.75
C VAL A 58 7.26 -6.82 -1.52
N MET A 59 7.14 -8.04 -2.03
CA MET A 59 5.92 -8.82 -1.86
C MET A 59 5.64 -9.13 -0.39
N ALA A 60 6.69 -9.42 0.37
CA ALA A 60 6.54 -9.66 1.81
C ALA A 60 6.02 -8.41 2.52
N GLU A 61 6.48 -7.24 2.08
CA GLU A 61 6.01 -5.98 2.68
C GLU A 61 4.57 -5.69 2.28
N ILE A 62 4.21 -5.97 1.03
CA ILE A 62 2.83 -5.78 0.55
C ILE A 62 1.86 -6.66 1.36
N ALA A 63 2.30 -7.85 1.76
CA ALA A 63 1.45 -8.75 2.54
C ALA A 63 1.06 -8.16 3.90
N LYS A 64 1.79 -7.16 4.39
CA LYS A 64 1.47 -6.45 5.62
C LYS A 64 0.43 -5.36 5.43
N CYS A 65 0.03 -5.09 4.20
CA CYS A 65 -0.79 -3.94 3.86
C CYS A 65 -2.18 -4.37 3.42
N ASP A 66 -3.14 -3.48 3.68
CA ASP A 66 -4.42 -3.52 2.97
C ASP A 66 -4.27 -2.65 1.72
N ILE A 67 -4.93 -3.06 0.65
CA ILE A 67 -4.91 -2.32 -0.60
C ILE A 67 -6.17 -1.47 -0.62
N VAL A 68 -6.01 -0.15 -0.64
CA VAL A 68 -7.12 0.78 -0.55
C VAL A 68 -6.93 1.94 -1.52
N CYS A 69 -8.02 2.59 -1.89
CA CYS A 69 -7.93 3.78 -2.73
C CYS A 69 -7.52 4.98 -1.87
N ALA A 70 -7.10 6.05 -2.54
CA ALA A 70 -6.62 7.25 -1.84
C ALA A 70 -7.65 7.81 -0.88
N ASN A 71 -8.92 7.83 -1.28
CA ASN A 71 -10.00 8.34 -0.41
C ASN A 71 -10.16 7.50 0.85
N CYS A 72 -10.24 6.18 0.68
CA CYS A 72 -10.41 5.29 1.82
C CYS A 72 -9.19 5.30 2.73
N HIS A 73 -7.99 5.43 2.15
CA HIS A 73 -6.77 5.53 2.94
C HIS A 73 -6.78 6.81 3.77
N HIS A 74 -7.19 7.91 3.17
CA HIS A 74 -7.32 9.19 3.88
C HIS A 74 -8.33 9.09 5.01
N GLU A 75 -9.46 8.44 4.76
CA GLU A 75 -10.49 8.24 5.76
C GLU A 75 -9.95 7.43 6.95
N ARG A 76 -9.20 6.36 6.66
CA ARG A 76 -8.57 5.55 7.71
C ARG A 76 -7.63 6.39 8.57
N THR A 77 -6.83 7.22 7.92
CA THR A 77 -5.87 8.08 8.60
C THR A 77 -6.59 9.05 9.53
N TYR A 78 -7.65 9.67 9.03
CA TYR A 78 -8.45 10.60 9.82
C TYR A 78 -9.03 9.90 11.04
N LYS A 79 -9.60 8.72 10.85
CA LYS A 79 -10.22 7.98 11.95
C LYS A 79 -9.19 7.55 12.99
N ARG A 80 -7.99 7.19 12.55
CA ARG A 80 -6.91 6.86 13.49
C ARG A 80 -6.51 8.06 14.32
N GLN A 81 -6.43 9.23 13.70
CA GLN A 81 -6.09 10.46 14.41
C GLN A 81 -7.16 10.84 15.41
N GLU A 82 -8.43 10.68 15.07
CA GLU A 82 -9.54 10.95 15.98
C GLU A 82 -9.51 9.98 17.16
N ALA A 83 -9.25 8.71 16.90
CA ALA A 83 -9.17 7.71 17.97
C ALA A 83 -8.02 8.03 18.92
N ASN A 84 -6.87 8.44 18.40
CA ASN A 84 -5.72 8.82 19.24
C ASN A 84 -6.03 10.05 20.08
N LYS A 85 -6.69 11.03 19.50
CA LYS A 85 -7.11 12.23 20.21
C LYS A 85 -8.00 11.88 21.38
N ASN A 86 -9.02 11.06 21.10
CA ASN A 86 -9.96 10.65 22.14
C ASN A 86 -9.26 9.83 23.20
N GLY A 87 -8.34 8.98 22.78
CA GLY A 87 -7.58 8.14 23.68
C GLY A 87 -6.63 8.91 24.57
N SER A 88 -6.16 10.06 24.11
CA SER A 88 -5.21 10.86 24.89
C SER A 88 -5.90 11.78 25.90
N SER A 89 -7.17 11.93 25.77
CA SER A 89 -7.93 12.73 26.74
C SER A 89 -8.33 11.92 27.95
#